data_abae78910bd4e4e84ebfb3a480f94f4c
#
_entry.id   abae78910bd4e4e84ebfb3a480f94f4c
#
_cell.length_a   1.000
_cell.length_b   1.000
_cell.length_c   1.000
_cell.angle_alpha   90.00
_cell.angle_beta   90.00
_cell.angle_gamma   90.00
#
_symmetry.space_group_name_H-M   'P 1'
#
loop_
_entity.id
_entity.type
_entity.pdbx_description
1 polymer ?
#
loop_
_entity_poly.entity_id
_entity_poly.type
_entity_poly.pdbx_seq_one_letter_code
_entity_poly.pdbx_strand_id
1 'polypeptide(L)'
;TPGGFDLTAVARVFQSYEDVKTDRNVIDFEDVLLITVGILQEDPKVAATVREQYRHFVVDEYQDVSPLQQRLLELWLGGRDDLCVVGDASQTIYSFTGASPKHLLGFKAMYPEAHVVKLIRDYRSTPQVVKLANDLLAGRRSGGPLADAAWATPLQLVAQRPAGPVPQFTECSDDEAEAATVAARIRELLDAGTPASQVAVLFRTNGQSEAYEQALAAAGIGYQLRGGERFFARKEVRDAILQLRAATRAAAETATPEPLGQLVRDIVASLGYTDAAPHSGGALRERWESLAALVALADELVISRGEQFSLSDFVNELQERSLAQHAPTVQGVTLASLHAAKGLEWDAVFLVGLSEGLMPISFADTPEAVDEERRLLYVGITRAREHLSLSWSTARTPGGRANRKPSRFLDGLRPDSVASSHLRGKGAAPRRKAAVPASCRVCGSMLSSGAERKVGRCNQCPPTYEEQTFDALRQWRKDVALEADVPAFVVFTDATLTAIAEARPESLEQLAKLAGVGPSKLEKYGEAVLTVLAENTGH
;
A
#
# COMPACT_ATOMS: atom_id res chain seq x y z
N THR A 1 -14.66 12.10 -11.26
CA THR A 1 -13.91 11.58 -12.43
C THR A 1 -12.62 10.96 -11.96
N PRO A 2 -12.26 9.72 -12.37
CA PRO A 2 -11.00 9.10 -12.00
C PRO A 2 -9.82 10.00 -12.39
N GLY A 3 -8.96 10.35 -11.43
CA GLY A 3 -7.75 11.14 -11.66
C GLY A 3 -7.94 12.54 -12.21
N GLY A 4 -9.16 13.10 -12.18
CA GLY A 4 -9.45 14.44 -12.73
C GLY A 4 -9.56 14.49 -14.26
N PHE A 5 -9.53 13.33 -14.94
CA PHE A 5 -9.68 13.26 -16.39
C PHE A 5 -11.13 13.48 -16.82
N ASP A 6 -11.33 14.05 -18.03
CA ASP A 6 -12.64 14.16 -18.65
C ASP A 6 -13.27 12.77 -18.87
N LEU A 7 -14.56 12.65 -18.56
CA LEU A 7 -15.31 11.39 -18.73
C LEU A 7 -15.24 10.84 -20.16
N THR A 8 -15.25 11.73 -21.15
CA THR A 8 -15.16 11.36 -22.57
C THR A 8 -13.78 10.76 -22.89
N ALA A 9 -12.71 11.31 -22.31
CA ALA A 9 -11.35 10.76 -22.46
C ALA A 9 -11.25 9.38 -21.82
N VAL A 10 -11.79 9.20 -20.61
CA VAL A 10 -11.82 7.91 -19.92
C VAL A 10 -12.61 6.88 -20.74
N ALA A 11 -13.78 7.24 -21.25
CA ALA A 11 -14.59 6.36 -22.09
C ALA A 11 -13.87 5.92 -23.37
N ARG A 12 -13.11 6.82 -24.02
CA ARG A 12 -12.31 6.48 -25.22
C ARG A 12 -11.19 5.50 -24.90
N VAL A 13 -10.49 5.70 -23.78
CA VAL A 13 -9.43 4.76 -23.35
C VAL A 13 -10.04 3.38 -23.07
N PHE A 14 -11.18 3.35 -22.38
CA PHE A 14 -11.88 2.10 -22.08
C PHE A 14 -12.32 1.40 -23.38
N GLN A 15 -12.93 2.14 -24.33
CA GLN A 15 -13.31 1.57 -25.62
C GLN A 15 -12.11 1.00 -26.37
N SER A 16 -10.98 1.74 -26.42
CA SER A 16 -9.76 1.25 -27.08
C SER A 16 -9.22 -0.01 -26.42
N TYR A 17 -9.35 -0.15 -25.09
CA TYR A 17 -8.97 -1.36 -24.36
C TYR A 17 -9.84 -2.55 -24.78
N GLU A 18 -11.17 -2.37 -24.88
CA GLU A 18 -12.11 -3.39 -25.33
C GLU A 18 -11.86 -3.80 -26.81
N ASP A 19 -11.57 -2.83 -27.67
CA ASP A 19 -11.23 -3.07 -29.08
C ASP A 19 -9.97 -3.94 -29.20
N VAL A 20 -8.92 -3.65 -28.40
CA VAL A 20 -7.68 -4.43 -28.38
C VAL A 20 -7.90 -5.86 -27.85
N LYS A 21 -8.76 -6.06 -26.83
CA LYS A 21 -9.14 -7.40 -26.38
C LYS A 21 -9.81 -8.19 -27.51
N THR A 22 -10.76 -7.57 -28.18
CA THR A 22 -11.49 -8.16 -29.32
C THR A 22 -10.55 -8.55 -30.46
N ASP A 23 -9.68 -7.63 -30.89
CA ASP A 23 -8.71 -7.86 -31.98
C ASP A 23 -7.73 -9.01 -31.67
N ARG A 24 -7.37 -9.17 -30.40
CA ARG A 24 -6.44 -10.22 -29.93
C ARG A 24 -7.13 -11.52 -29.54
N ASN A 25 -8.45 -11.59 -29.56
CA ASN A 25 -9.25 -12.72 -29.07
C ASN A 25 -8.86 -13.13 -27.66
N VAL A 26 -8.71 -12.15 -26.75
CA VAL A 26 -8.40 -12.37 -25.34
C VAL A 26 -9.50 -11.78 -24.47
N ILE A 27 -9.66 -12.36 -23.28
CA ILE A 27 -10.57 -11.88 -22.23
C ILE A 27 -9.77 -11.60 -20.97
N ASP A 28 -10.22 -10.67 -20.15
CA ASP A 28 -9.71 -10.46 -18.80
C ASP A 28 -10.59 -11.13 -17.73
N PHE A 29 -10.22 -10.97 -16.46
CA PHE A 29 -10.99 -11.59 -15.37
C PHE A 29 -12.38 -10.98 -15.19
N GLU A 30 -12.56 -9.70 -15.51
CA GLU A 30 -13.88 -9.04 -15.46
C GLU A 30 -14.78 -9.59 -16.56
N ASP A 31 -14.25 -9.86 -17.74
CA ASP A 31 -15.01 -10.48 -18.84
C ASP A 31 -15.52 -11.87 -18.46
N VAL A 32 -14.71 -12.66 -17.72
CA VAL A 32 -15.16 -13.98 -17.24
C VAL A 32 -16.42 -13.86 -16.40
N LEU A 33 -16.47 -12.87 -15.51
CA LEU A 33 -17.65 -12.62 -14.67
C LEU A 33 -18.82 -12.07 -15.50
N LEU A 34 -18.57 -11.09 -16.35
CA LEU A 34 -19.59 -10.46 -17.21
C LEU A 34 -20.24 -11.45 -18.16
N ILE A 35 -19.43 -12.26 -18.87
CA ILE A 35 -19.91 -13.29 -19.80
C ILE A 35 -20.71 -14.34 -19.04
N THR A 36 -20.23 -14.79 -17.86
CA THR A 36 -20.95 -15.77 -17.05
C THR A 36 -22.31 -15.23 -16.59
N VAL A 37 -22.36 -13.99 -16.12
CA VAL A 37 -23.61 -13.32 -15.75
C VAL A 37 -24.53 -13.22 -16.95
N GLY A 38 -24.03 -12.82 -18.13
CA GLY A 38 -24.80 -12.75 -19.39
C GLY A 38 -25.41 -14.08 -19.77
N ILE A 39 -24.61 -15.15 -19.81
CA ILE A 39 -25.08 -16.51 -20.15
C ILE A 39 -26.18 -16.98 -19.19
N LEU A 40 -25.99 -16.78 -17.86
CA LEU A 40 -26.98 -17.20 -16.87
C LEU A 40 -28.28 -16.39 -16.92
N GLN A 41 -28.24 -15.14 -17.45
CA GLN A 41 -29.42 -14.32 -17.65
C GLN A 41 -30.19 -14.67 -18.95
N GLU A 42 -29.46 -14.95 -20.02
CA GLU A 42 -30.01 -15.11 -21.36
C GLU A 42 -30.38 -16.56 -21.70
N ASP A 43 -29.70 -17.56 -21.10
CA ASP A 43 -29.98 -18.98 -21.33
C ASP A 43 -30.57 -19.68 -20.07
N PRO A 44 -31.91 -19.82 -20.02
CA PRO A 44 -32.57 -20.49 -18.91
C PRO A 44 -32.18 -21.96 -18.73
N LYS A 45 -31.74 -22.65 -19.81
CA LYS A 45 -31.33 -24.06 -19.72
C LYS A 45 -29.98 -24.19 -19.02
N VAL A 46 -29.02 -23.34 -19.40
CA VAL A 46 -27.71 -23.29 -18.73
C VAL A 46 -27.91 -22.90 -17.26
N ALA A 47 -28.73 -21.86 -17.00
CA ALA A 47 -29.03 -21.45 -15.62
C ALA A 47 -29.67 -22.59 -14.80
N ALA A 48 -30.60 -23.36 -15.38
CA ALA A 48 -31.22 -24.50 -14.70
C ALA A 48 -30.19 -25.59 -14.37
N THR A 49 -29.32 -25.93 -15.34
CA THR A 49 -28.25 -26.94 -15.15
C THR A 49 -27.30 -26.54 -14.03
N VAL A 50 -26.85 -25.27 -14.03
CA VAL A 50 -25.94 -24.76 -12.99
C VAL A 50 -26.61 -24.77 -11.61
N ARG A 51 -27.88 -24.38 -11.52
CA ARG A 51 -28.65 -24.40 -10.27
C ARG A 51 -28.94 -25.80 -9.75
N GLU A 52 -29.06 -26.77 -10.62
CA GLU A 52 -29.21 -28.17 -10.22
C GLU A 52 -27.90 -28.73 -9.67
N GLN A 53 -26.78 -28.37 -10.26
CA GLN A 53 -25.45 -28.80 -9.86
C GLN A 53 -25.00 -28.14 -8.53
N TYR A 54 -25.21 -26.82 -8.39
CA TYR A 54 -24.80 -26.02 -7.23
C TYR A 54 -26.02 -25.59 -6.41
N ARG A 55 -26.26 -26.31 -5.31
CA ARG A 55 -27.48 -26.10 -4.50
C ARG A 55 -27.25 -25.27 -3.28
N HIS A 56 -26.11 -25.42 -2.63
CA HIS A 56 -25.78 -24.77 -1.36
C HIS A 56 -24.53 -23.90 -1.55
N PHE A 57 -24.56 -22.68 -1.04
CA PHE A 57 -23.47 -21.73 -1.15
C PHE A 57 -22.94 -21.32 0.22
N VAL A 58 -21.62 -21.34 0.35
CA VAL A 58 -20.91 -20.70 1.46
C VAL A 58 -19.98 -19.67 0.84
N VAL A 59 -20.17 -18.39 1.19
CA VAL A 59 -19.39 -17.28 0.67
C VAL A 59 -18.60 -16.67 1.82
N ASP A 60 -17.27 -16.77 1.73
CA ASP A 60 -16.36 -16.14 2.67
C ASP A 60 -15.96 -14.74 2.18
N GLU A 61 -15.42 -13.89 3.09
CA GLU A 61 -15.04 -12.51 2.81
C GLU A 61 -16.15 -11.69 2.13
N TYR A 62 -17.40 -11.93 2.51
CA TYR A 62 -18.57 -11.35 1.82
C TYR A 62 -18.61 -9.82 1.84
N GLN A 63 -17.86 -9.16 2.73
CA GLN A 63 -17.69 -7.71 2.74
C GLN A 63 -16.89 -7.16 1.53
N ASP A 64 -16.17 -8.03 0.79
CA ASP A 64 -15.37 -7.64 -0.37
C ASP A 64 -16.05 -7.94 -1.70
N VAL A 65 -17.28 -8.42 -1.67
CA VAL A 65 -18.06 -8.77 -2.87
C VAL A 65 -18.39 -7.50 -3.67
N SER A 66 -18.06 -7.50 -4.97
CA SER A 66 -18.44 -6.47 -5.90
C SER A 66 -19.91 -6.62 -6.36
N PRO A 67 -20.55 -5.57 -6.90
CA PRO A 67 -21.92 -5.68 -7.43
C PRO A 67 -22.09 -6.76 -8.51
N LEU A 68 -21.05 -6.98 -9.35
CA LEU A 68 -21.06 -8.02 -10.38
C LEU A 68 -21.01 -9.41 -9.78
N GLN A 69 -20.16 -9.63 -8.78
CA GLN A 69 -20.08 -10.90 -8.04
C GLN A 69 -21.38 -11.17 -7.27
N GLN A 70 -21.97 -10.15 -6.66
CA GLN A 70 -23.29 -10.26 -6.04
C GLN A 70 -24.35 -10.69 -7.05
N ARG A 71 -24.36 -10.09 -8.25
CA ARG A 71 -25.30 -10.46 -9.32
C ARG A 71 -25.11 -11.91 -9.77
N LEU A 72 -23.87 -12.35 -9.90
CA LEU A 72 -23.54 -13.74 -10.21
C LEU A 72 -24.11 -14.70 -9.16
N LEU A 73 -23.90 -14.40 -7.87
CA LEU A 73 -24.43 -15.21 -6.76
C LEU A 73 -25.97 -15.30 -6.81
N GLU A 74 -26.65 -14.19 -7.04
CA GLU A 74 -28.12 -14.15 -7.18
C GLU A 74 -28.62 -15.03 -8.33
N LEU A 75 -27.94 -15.02 -9.47
CA LEU A 75 -28.26 -15.88 -10.61
C LEU A 75 -28.03 -17.35 -10.34
N TRP A 76 -26.98 -17.69 -9.61
CA TRP A 76 -26.74 -19.06 -9.16
C TRP A 76 -27.79 -19.55 -8.17
N LEU A 77 -28.16 -18.70 -7.20
CA LEU A 77 -29.22 -19.02 -6.24
C LEU A 77 -30.58 -19.19 -6.94
N GLY A 78 -30.89 -18.32 -7.93
CA GLY A 78 -32.13 -18.44 -8.69
C GLY A 78 -33.39 -18.30 -7.84
N GLY A 79 -33.37 -17.45 -6.80
CA GLY A 79 -34.48 -17.21 -5.89
C GLY A 79 -34.55 -18.16 -4.69
N ARG A 80 -33.56 -19.05 -4.53
CA ARG A 80 -33.40 -19.87 -3.31
C ARG A 80 -32.66 -19.06 -2.23
N ASP A 81 -32.68 -19.56 -1.02
CA ASP A 81 -32.02 -18.99 0.16
C ASP A 81 -30.99 -19.94 0.82
N ASP A 82 -30.58 -20.99 0.09
CA ASP A 82 -29.58 -21.95 0.52
C ASP A 82 -28.17 -21.31 0.53
N LEU A 83 -28.00 -20.26 1.34
CA LEU A 83 -26.83 -19.39 1.38
C LEU A 83 -26.34 -19.16 2.80
N CYS A 84 -25.07 -19.39 3.02
CA CYS A 84 -24.35 -18.96 4.21
C CYS A 84 -23.27 -17.95 3.78
N VAL A 85 -23.23 -16.79 4.41
CA VAL A 85 -22.19 -15.78 4.17
C VAL A 85 -21.39 -15.52 5.44
N VAL A 86 -20.09 -15.38 5.29
CA VAL A 86 -19.17 -15.01 6.37
C VAL A 86 -18.43 -13.74 5.97
N GLY A 87 -18.29 -12.81 6.91
CA GLY A 87 -17.58 -11.57 6.63
C GLY A 87 -17.48 -10.65 7.84
N ASP A 88 -16.60 -9.69 7.74
CA ASP A 88 -16.39 -8.63 8.72
C ASP A 88 -16.32 -7.27 8.02
N ALA A 89 -17.34 -6.43 8.22
CA ALA A 89 -17.39 -5.09 7.64
C ALA A 89 -16.21 -4.19 8.05
N SER A 90 -15.57 -4.50 9.20
CA SER A 90 -14.36 -3.81 9.66
C SER A 90 -13.10 -4.19 8.86
N GLN A 91 -13.17 -5.21 7.99
CA GLN A 91 -12.10 -5.65 7.11
C GLN A 91 -12.35 -5.31 5.62
N THR A 92 -13.33 -4.46 5.30
CA THR A 92 -13.53 -3.95 3.93
C THR A 92 -12.45 -2.92 3.60
N ILE A 93 -11.48 -3.31 2.78
CA ILE A 93 -10.30 -2.51 2.42
C ILE A 93 -10.01 -2.49 0.91
N TYR A 94 -10.96 -2.93 0.09
CA TYR A 94 -10.84 -3.03 -1.37
C TYR A 94 -11.93 -2.22 -2.10
N SER A 95 -12.33 -1.05 -1.55
CA SER A 95 -13.35 -0.22 -2.20
C SER A 95 -12.94 0.25 -3.60
N PHE A 96 -11.64 0.41 -3.84
CA PHE A 96 -11.08 0.78 -5.15
C PHE A 96 -11.29 -0.30 -6.24
N THR A 97 -11.58 -1.56 -5.86
CA THR A 97 -11.97 -2.63 -6.79
C THR A 97 -13.49 -2.78 -6.92
N GLY A 98 -14.27 -1.88 -6.32
CA GLY A 98 -15.71 -1.96 -6.29
C GLY A 98 -16.29 -2.79 -5.13
N ALA A 99 -15.46 -3.30 -4.23
CA ALA A 99 -15.93 -3.97 -3.03
C ALA A 99 -16.75 -3.05 -2.14
N SER A 100 -17.83 -3.57 -1.56
CA SER A 100 -18.70 -2.77 -0.71
C SER A 100 -19.27 -3.59 0.45
N PRO A 101 -19.16 -3.10 1.69
CA PRO A 101 -19.75 -3.77 2.85
C PRO A 101 -21.28 -3.75 2.82
N LYS A 102 -21.90 -3.02 1.88
CA LYS A 102 -23.36 -2.86 1.81
C LYS A 102 -24.11 -4.18 1.67
N HIS A 103 -23.54 -5.14 0.91
CA HIS A 103 -24.18 -6.45 0.74
C HIS A 103 -24.19 -7.23 2.07
N LEU A 104 -23.06 -7.26 2.78
CA LEU A 104 -22.99 -7.88 4.13
C LEU A 104 -23.91 -7.15 5.12
N LEU A 105 -23.81 -5.84 5.15
CA LEU A 105 -24.58 -5.00 6.05
C LEU A 105 -26.09 -5.00 5.74
N GLY A 106 -26.48 -5.16 4.48
CA GLY A 106 -27.87 -5.29 4.02
C GLY A 106 -28.44 -6.71 4.02
N PHE A 107 -27.61 -7.71 4.41
CA PHE A 107 -27.97 -9.12 4.24
C PHE A 107 -29.29 -9.49 4.93
N LYS A 108 -29.49 -9.05 6.19
CA LYS A 108 -30.72 -9.30 6.95
C LYS A 108 -31.96 -8.61 6.36
N ALA A 109 -31.79 -7.49 5.65
CA ALA A 109 -32.89 -6.84 4.93
C ALA A 109 -33.27 -7.61 3.66
N MET A 110 -32.28 -8.21 2.99
CA MET A 110 -32.47 -9.04 1.79
C MET A 110 -33.04 -10.43 2.14
N TYR A 111 -32.60 -11.01 3.25
CA TYR A 111 -33.01 -12.31 3.77
C TYR A 111 -33.54 -12.17 5.19
N PRO A 112 -34.82 -11.80 5.39
CA PRO A 112 -35.38 -11.51 6.72
C PRO A 112 -35.31 -12.68 7.71
N GLU A 113 -35.43 -13.92 7.19
CA GLU A 113 -35.37 -15.14 7.99
C GLU A 113 -33.94 -15.61 8.30
N ALA A 114 -32.91 -14.94 7.78
CA ALA A 114 -31.53 -15.32 8.01
C ALA A 114 -31.16 -15.24 9.50
N HIS A 115 -30.48 -16.28 10.01
CA HIS A 115 -29.88 -16.28 11.32
C HIS A 115 -28.52 -15.59 11.28
N VAL A 116 -28.33 -14.57 12.15
CA VAL A 116 -27.06 -13.85 12.28
C VAL A 116 -26.32 -14.35 13.51
N VAL A 117 -25.18 -14.98 13.26
CA VAL A 117 -24.26 -15.44 14.32
C VAL A 117 -23.08 -14.47 14.41
N LYS A 118 -22.88 -13.88 15.60
CA LYS A 118 -21.75 -12.98 15.85
C LYS A 118 -20.56 -13.77 16.41
N LEU A 119 -19.47 -13.87 15.63
CA LEU A 119 -18.25 -14.53 16.05
C LEU A 119 -17.38 -13.51 16.82
N ILE A 120 -17.56 -13.41 18.12
CA ILE A 120 -16.86 -12.45 18.99
C ILE A 120 -15.59 -13.01 19.63
N ARG A 121 -15.40 -14.34 19.63
CA ARG A 121 -14.24 -14.98 20.24
C ARG A 121 -13.07 -14.96 19.26
N ASP A 122 -11.96 -14.33 19.67
CA ASP A 122 -10.72 -14.30 18.92
C ASP A 122 -9.74 -15.33 19.49
N TYR A 123 -9.37 -16.30 18.66
CA TYR A 123 -8.44 -17.38 19.01
C TYR A 123 -7.01 -17.12 18.48
N ARG A 124 -6.84 -16.05 17.69
CA ARG A 124 -5.58 -15.69 17.05
C ARG A 124 -4.70 -14.86 17.97
N SER A 125 -5.23 -13.79 18.51
CA SER A 125 -4.46 -12.70 19.13
C SER A 125 -4.55 -12.69 20.65
N THR A 126 -3.51 -12.16 21.29
CA THR A 126 -3.50 -11.93 22.75
C THR A 126 -4.50 -10.83 23.16
N PRO A 127 -4.96 -10.79 24.41
CA PRO A 127 -5.88 -9.77 24.89
C PRO A 127 -5.40 -8.34 24.66
N GLN A 128 -4.09 -8.09 24.72
CA GLN A 128 -3.50 -6.78 24.52
C GLN A 128 -3.64 -6.29 23.06
N VAL A 129 -3.43 -7.19 22.10
CA VAL A 129 -3.62 -6.91 20.67
C VAL A 129 -5.10 -6.70 20.36
N VAL A 130 -5.97 -7.59 20.85
CA VAL A 130 -7.44 -7.49 20.66
C VAL A 130 -7.99 -6.20 21.25
N LYS A 131 -7.52 -5.81 22.45
CA LYS A 131 -7.91 -4.54 23.06
C LYS A 131 -7.59 -3.35 22.17
N LEU A 132 -6.36 -3.29 21.64
CA LEU A 132 -5.92 -2.20 20.77
C LEU A 132 -6.76 -2.14 19.49
N ALA A 133 -7.09 -3.30 18.89
CA ALA A 133 -7.95 -3.38 17.72
C ALA A 133 -9.36 -2.86 17.99
N ASN A 134 -9.96 -3.27 19.12
CA ASN A 134 -11.26 -2.77 19.56
C ASN A 134 -11.23 -1.25 19.83
N ASP A 135 -10.21 -0.75 20.52
CA ASP A 135 -10.07 0.68 20.85
C ASP A 135 -9.92 1.54 19.57
N LEU A 136 -9.19 1.05 18.56
CA LEU A 136 -9.07 1.73 17.26
C LEU A 136 -10.43 1.90 16.58
N LEU A 137 -11.27 0.88 16.59
CA LEU A 137 -12.60 0.94 15.98
C LEU A 137 -13.59 1.75 16.83
N ALA A 138 -13.46 1.75 18.16
CA ALA A 138 -14.30 2.56 19.05
C ALA A 138 -14.06 4.08 18.85
N GLY A 139 -12.86 4.49 18.46
CA GLY A 139 -12.54 5.87 18.08
C GLY A 139 -13.21 6.37 16.79
N ARG A 140 -14.04 5.56 16.15
CA ARG A 140 -14.81 5.90 14.96
C ARG A 140 -15.87 6.93 15.31
N ARG A 141 -15.80 8.12 14.73
CA ARG A 141 -16.87 9.11 14.85
C ARG A 141 -18.06 8.61 14.05
N SER A 142 -19.15 8.26 14.73
CA SER A 142 -20.44 7.92 14.13
C SER A 142 -20.97 9.12 13.34
N GLY A 143 -20.99 9.06 12.02
CA GLY A 143 -21.37 10.20 11.19
C GLY A 143 -21.63 9.85 9.72
N GLY A 144 -22.26 8.71 9.44
CA GLY A 144 -22.70 8.37 8.09
C GLY A 144 -24.12 7.79 8.09
N PRO A 145 -24.80 7.73 6.95
CA PRO A 145 -26.18 7.26 6.82
C PRO A 145 -26.44 5.82 7.28
N LEU A 146 -25.39 5.06 7.61
CA LEU A 146 -25.47 3.69 8.13
C LEU A 146 -25.09 3.58 9.61
N ALA A 147 -24.81 4.70 10.28
CA ALA A 147 -24.34 4.73 11.67
C ALA A 147 -25.40 4.24 12.69
N ASP A 148 -26.68 4.34 12.33
CA ASP A 148 -27.80 4.02 13.23
C ASP A 148 -28.22 2.54 13.20
N ALA A 149 -27.62 1.72 12.33
CA ALA A 149 -27.95 0.31 12.28
C ALA A 149 -27.17 -0.46 13.38
N ALA A 150 -27.84 -1.09 14.31
CA ALA A 150 -27.25 -1.84 15.43
C ALA A 150 -26.28 -2.96 15.01
N TRP A 151 -26.33 -3.39 13.75
CA TRP A 151 -25.46 -4.38 13.14
C TRP A 151 -24.26 -3.76 12.39
N ALA A 152 -24.24 -2.43 12.15
CA ALA A 152 -23.09 -1.69 11.62
C ALA A 152 -22.06 -1.34 12.72
N THR A 153 -22.39 -1.57 13.99
CA THR A 153 -21.47 -1.38 15.10
C THR A 153 -20.36 -2.45 15.03
N PRO A 154 -19.07 -2.06 15.04
CA PRO A 154 -17.98 -3.02 15.08
C PRO A 154 -18.14 -4.03 16.20
N LEU A 155 -17.80 -5.29 15.93
CA LEU A 155 -17.83 -6.32 16.97
C LEU A 155 -16.76 -6.02 18.02
N GLN A 156 -17.13 -6.18 19.28
CA GLN A 156 -16.18 -6.18 20.39
C GLN A 156 -15.60 -7.59 20.50
N LEU A 157 -14.39 -7.77 20.02
CA LEU A 157 -13.71 -9.07 20.05
C LEU A 157 -13.25 -9.39 21.47
N VAL A 158 -13.28 -10.67 21.81
CA VAL A 158 -12.87 -11.22 23.12
C VAL A 158 -11.79 -12.27 22.89
N ALA A 159 -10.54 -11.95 23.24
CA ALA A 159 -9.42 -12.85 23.10
C ALA A 159 -9.61 -14.12 23.93
N GLN A 160 -9.21 -15.24 23.35
CA GLN A 160 -9.21 -16.56 24.01
C GLN A 160 -7.79 -17.01 24.38
N ARG A 161 -6.75 -16.33 23.87
CA ARG A 161 -5.35 -16.62 24.21
C ARG A 161 -4.98 -16.06 25.59
N PRO A 162 -3.94 -16.62 26.25
CA PRO A 162 -3.33 -16.04 27.44
C PRO A 162 -2.86 -14.60 27.18
N ALA A 163 -2.64 -13.84 28.27
CA ALA A 163 -2.06 -12.51 28.18
C ALA A 163 -0.65 -12.57 27.58
N GLY A 164 -0.37 -11.66 26.68
CA GLY A 164 0.90 -11.48 25.99
C GLY A 164 1.55 -10.13 26.29
N PRO A 165 2.61 -9.77 25.55
CA PRO A 165 3.28 -8.48 25.73
C PRO A 165 2.36 -7.30 25.36
N VAL A 166 2.61 -6.15 25.97
CA VAL A 166 1.91 -4.91 25.67
C VAL A 166 2.39 -4.38 24.32
N PRO A 167 1.50 -3.93 23.42
CA PRO A 167 1.87 -3.29 22.16
C PRO A 167 2.83 -2.11 22.39
N GLN A 168 3.88 -2.04 21.58
CA GLN A 168 4.91 -1.02 21.70
C GLN A 168 4.66 0.13 20.75
N PHE A 169 4.90 1.37 21.22
CA PHE A 169 4.78 2.58 20.43
C PHE A 169 6.13 3.30 20.41
N THR A 170 6.66 3.57 19.22
CA THR A 170 7.99 4.14 19.05
C THR A 170 7.98 5.33 18.13
N GLU A 171 8.45 6.49 18.61
CA GLU A 171 8.71 7.67 17.81
C GLU A 171 10.18 7.72 17.42
N CYS A 172 10.46 7.89 16.13
CA CYS A 172 11.81 7.97 15.59
C CYS A 172 12.07 9.35 14.96
N SER A 173 13.35 9.74 14.85
CA SER A 173 13.75 11.02 14.27
C SER A 173 13.43 11.12 12.79
N ASP A 174 13.63 10.02 12.05
CA ASP A 174 13.49 9.93 10.60
C ASP A 174 13.23 8.48 10.15
N ASP A 175 13.00 8.28 8.85
CA ASP A 175 12.64 6.98 8.28
C ASP A 175 13.78 5.95 8.42
N GLU A 176 15.05 6.37 8.33
CA GLU A 176 16.20 5.46 8.49
C GLU A 176 16.35 5.02 9.94
N ALA A 177 16.20 5.94 10.90
CA ALA A 177 16.21 5.63 12.32
C ALA A 177 15.04 4.72 12.72
N GLU A 178 13.86 4.89 12.10
CA GLU A 178 12.72 4.00 12.28
C GLU A 178 13.06 2.58 11.80
N ALA A 179 13.58 2.46 10.58
CA ALA A 179 13.94 1.17 9.99
C ALA A 179 15.05 0.45 10.80
N ALA A 180 16.07 1.19 11.25
CA ALA A 180 17.13 0.64 12.09
C ALA A 180 16.59 0.14 13.45
N THR A 181 15.68 0.89 14.09
CA THR A 181 15.03 0.52 15.33
C THR A 181 14.19 -0.75 15.18
N VAL A 182 13.43 -0.84 14.09
CA VAL A 182 12.63 -2.03 13.75
C VAL A 182 13.53 -3.24 13.53
N ALA A 183 14.62 -3.11 12.76
CA ALA A 183 15.57 -4.19 12.50
C ALA A 183 16.24 -4.68 13.79
N ALA A 184 16.65 -3.77 14.70
CA ALA A 184 17.20 -4.12 16.00
C ALA A 184 16.21 -4.92 16.85
N ARG A 185 14.95 -4.47 16.89
CA ARG A 185 13.88 -5.16 17.64
C ARG A 185 13.55 -6.53 17.06
N ILE A 186 13.57 -6.67 15.74
CA ILE A 186 13.40 -7.96 15.08
C ILE A 186 14.56 -8.90 15.48
N ARG A 187 15.80 -8.41 15.49
CA ARG A 187 16.95 -9.20 15.95
C ARG A 187 16.74 -9.74 17.36
N GLU A 188 16.29 -8.90 18.31
CA GLU A 188 15.98 -9.33 19.67
C GLU A 188 14.96 -10.48 19.72
N LEU A 189 13.89 -10.40 18.89
CA LEU A 189 12.89 -11.46 18.81
C LEU A 189 13.44 -12.75 18.21
N LEU A 190 14.28 -12.65 17.17
CA LEU A 190 14.93 -13.80 16.57
C LEU A 190 15.89 -14.48 17.55
N ASP A 191 16.67 -13.69 18.29
CA ASP A 191 17.60 -14.18 19.31
C ASP A 191 16.84 -14.81 20.51
N ALA A 192 15.61 -14.36 20.77
CA ALA A 192 14.70 -14.97 21.75
C ALA A 192 13.99 -16.24 21.24
N GLY A 193 14.22 -16.64 19.98
CA GLY A 193 13.72 -17.87 19.39
C GLY A 193 12.48 -17.73 18.50
N THR A 194 11.99 -16.51 18.21
CA THR A 194 10.89 -16.32 17.26
C THR A 194 11.39 -16.62 15.84
N PRO A 195 10.76 -17.54 15.08
CA PRO A 195 11.18 -17.81 13.71
C PRO A 195 11.02 -16.58 12.80
N ALA A 196 11.98 -16.33 11.91
CA ALA A 196 11.92 -15.18 10.98
C ALA A 196 10.66 -15.20 10.10
N SER A 197 10.17 -16.38 9.71
CA SER A 197 8.93 -16.56 8.96
C SER A 197 7.67 -16.16 9.73
N GLN A 198 7.76 -16.01 11.06
CA GLN A 198 6.68 -15.57 11.94
C GLN A 198 6.79 -14.09 12.33
N VAL A 199 7.61 -13.33 11.60
CA VAL A 199 7.77 -11.89 11.77
C VAL A 199 7.39 -11.15 10.50
N ALA A 200 6.61 -10.07 10.62
CA ALA A 200 6.26 -9.21 9.49
C ALA A 200 6.47 -7.74 9.80
N VAL A 201 6.92 -6.99 8.79
CA VAL A 201 6.92 -5.52 8.76
C VAL A 201 5.89 -5.08 7.74
N LEU A 202 4.87 -4.37 8.18
CA LEU A 202 3.74 -3.96 7.36
C LEU A 202 3.71 -2.44 7.21
N PHE A 203 3.68 -1.99 5.97
CA PHE A 203 3.67 -0.57 5.59
C PHE A 203 2.46 -0.24 4.71
N ARG A 204 2.19 1.06 4.53
CA ARG A 204 1.04 1.50 3.72
C ARG A 204 1.30 1.40 2.21
N THR A 205 2.50 1.71 1.77
CA THR A 205 2.88 1.72 0.34
C THR A 205 4.20 0.98 0.12
N ASN A 206 4.32 0.30 -1.02
CA ASN A 206 5.54 -0.45 -1.37
C ASN A 206 6.80 0.44 -1.42
N GLY A 207 6.66 1.74 -1.72
CA GLY A 207 7.81 2.66 -1.69
C GLY A 207 8.45 2.86 -0.32
N GLN A 208 7.83 2.35 0.77
CA GLN A 208 8.42 2.38 2.11
C GLN A 208 9.34 1.18 2.37
N SER A 209 9.28 0.12 1.55
CA SER A 209 10.03 -1.12 1.79
C SER A 209 11.54 -0.91 1.79
N GLU A 210 12.06 -0.04 0.93
CA GLU A 210 13.49 0.14 0.68
C GLU A 210 14.30 0.40 1.97
N ALA A 211 13.82 1.28 2.85
CA ALA A 211 14.49 1.58 4.11
C ALA A 211 14.58 0.35 5.03
N TYR A 212 13.51 -0.44 5.09
CA TYR A 212 13.46 -1.67 5.90
C TYR A 212 14.28 -2.79 5.30
N GLU A 213 14.31 -2.93 3.97
CA GLU A 213 15.16 -3.86 3.27
C GLU A 213 16.64 -3.60 3.57
N GLN A 214 17.06 -2.34 3.48
CA GLN A 214 18.43 -1.93 3.80
C GLN A 214 18.78 -2.19 5.26
N ALA A 215 17.88 -1.84 6.21
CA ALA A 215 18.11 -2.03 7.63
C ALA A 215 18.19 -3.51 8.02
N LEU A 216 17.32 -4.36 7.48
CA LEU A 216 17.35 -5.81 7.71
C LEU A 216 18.61 -6.44 7.10
N ALA A 217 18.98 -6.04 5.89
CA ALA A 217 20.21 -6.52 5.24
C ALA A 217 21.46 -6.13 6.06
N ALA A 218 21.55 -4.87 6.52
CA ALA A 218 22.64 -4.41 7.39
C ALA A 218 22.70 -5.17 8.72
N ALA A 219 21.55 -5.57 9.27
CA ALA A 219 21.47 -6.43 10.45
C ALA A 219 21.72 -7.92 10.16
N GLY A 220 21.95 -8.33 8.88
CA GLY A 220 22.12 -9.74 8.52
C GLY A 220 20.84 -10.58 8.68
N ILE A 221 19.66 -9.96 8.57
CA ILE A 221 18.36 -10.62 8.69
C ILE A 221 17.80 -10.89 7.30
N GLY A 222 17.51 -12.18 7.00
CA GLY A 222 16.84 -12.56 5.75
C GLY A 222 15.40 -12.05 5.73
N TYR A 223 14.94 -11.55 4.58
CA TYR A 223 13.57 -11.07 4.40
C TYR A 223 13.00 -11.49 3.04
N GLN A 224 11.68 -11.42 2.91
CA GLN A 224 10.94 -11.61 1.68
C GLN A 224 9.94 -10.48 1.48
N LEU A 225 9.82 -9.97 0.24
CA LEU A 225 8.84 -8.94 -0.11
C LEU A 225 7.56 -9.59 -0.64
N ARG A 226 6.39 -9.23 -0.06
CA ARG A 226 5.08 -9.67 -0.53
C ARG A 226 4.26 -8.50 -1.05
N GLY A 227 3.54 -8.74 -2.16
CA GLY A 227 2.68 -7.71 -2.78
C GLY A 227 3.30 -7.02 -4.00
N GLY A 228 4.48 -7.51 -4.45
CA GLY A 228 5.04 -7.25 -5.76
C GLY A 228 4.44 -8.17 -6.84
N GLU A 229 5.07 -8.23 -8.02
CA GLU A 229 4.69 -9.14 -9.10
C GLU A 229 4.62 -10.60 -8.58
N ARG A 230 3.61 -11.36 -9.01
CA ARG A 230 3.44 -12.76 -8.59
C ARG A 230 4.70 -13.56 -8.88
N PHE A 231 5.12 -14.41 -7.96
CA PHE A 231 6.41 -15.13 -8.02
C PHE A 231 6.70 -15.71 -9.41
N PHE A 232 5.76 -16.49 -9.96
CA PHE A 232 5.95 -17.13 -11.28
C PHE A 232 5.80 -16.15 -12.47
N ALA A 233 5.30 -14.95 -12.27
CA ALA A 233 5.23 -13.90 -13.28
C ALA A 233 6.52 -13.04 -13.34
N ARG A 234 7.35 -13.09 -12.31
CA ARG A 234 8.62 -12.36 -12.25
C ARG A 234 9.54 -12.80 -13.38
N LYS A 235 10.19 -11.82 -14.02
CA LYS A 235 11.05 -12.06 -15.17
C LYS A 235 12.13 -13.11 -14.88
N GLU A 236 12.86 -12.94 -13.78
CA GLU A 236 13.95 -13.84 -13.39
C GLU A 236 13.47 -15.27 -13.13
N VAL A 237 12.27 -15.45 -12.60
CA VAL A 237 11.67 -16.78 -12.36
C VAL A 237 11.28 -17.44 -13.67
N ARG A 238 10.66 -16.68 -14.59
CA ARG A 238 10.33 -17.18 -15.93
C ARG A 238 11.58 -17.58 -16.71
N ASP A 239 12.62 -16.73 -16.65
CA ASP A 239 13.89 -17.00 -17.30
C ASP A 239 14.55 -18.25 -16.71
N ALA A 240 14.50 -18.44 -15.37
CA ALA A 240 15.00 -19.63 -14.71
C ALA A 240 14.24 -20.88 -15.14
N ILE A 241 12.91 -20.86 -15.12
CA ILE A 241 12.08 -21.99 -15.55
C ILE A 241 12.36 -22.36 -17.02
N LEU A 242 12.57 -21.35 -17.89
CA LEU A 242 12.91 -21.57 -19.27
C LEU A 242 14.26 -22.31 -19.42
N GLN A 243 15.29 -21.89 -18.65
CA GLN A 243 16.60 -22.54 -18.65
C GLN A 243 16.56 -23.95 -18.04
N LEU A 244 15.82 -24.13 -16.94
CA LEU A 244 15.60 -25.45 -16.35
C LEU A 244 14.93 -26.42 -17.36
N ARG A 245 13.94 -25.96 -18.13
CA ARG A 245 13.31 -26.73 -19.22
C ARG A 245 14.27 -27.03 -20.37
N ALA A 246 15.16 -26.12 -20.71
CA ALA A 246 16.19 -26.39 -21.73
C ALA A 246 17.18 -27.44 -21.23
N ALA A 247 17.59 -27.35 -19.97
CA ALA A 247 18.50 -28.31 -19.34
C ALA A 247 17.90 -29.73 -19.22
N THR A 248 16.59 -29.88 -18.98
CA THR A 248 15.95 -31.23 -19.01
C THR A 248 16.07 -31.90 -20.35
N ARG A 249 16.06 -31.19 -21.46
CA ARG A 249 16.24 -31.74 -22.80
C ARG A 249 17.69 -32.15 -23.06
N ALA A 250 18.65 -31.38 -22.56
CA ALA A 250 20.08 -31.67 -22.70
C ALA A 250 20.54 -32.80 -21.75
N ALA A 251 20.00 -32.87 -20.53
CA ALA A 251 20.34 -33.90 -19.55
C ALA A 251 19.89 -35.34 -19.95
N ALA A 252 18.90 -35.47 -20.84
CA ALA A 252 18.48 -36.75 -21.41
C ALA A 252 19.59 -37.39 -22.26
N GLU A 253 20.63 -36.65 -22.63
CA GLU A 253 21.74 -37.11 -23.47
C GLU A 253 23.04 -37.39 -22.66
N THR A 254 23.09 -37.06 -21.36
CA THR A 254 24.31 -37.19 -20.53
C THR A 254 24.18 -38.26 -19.46
N ALA A 255 25.20 -39.09 -19.33
CA ALA A 255 25.18 -40.35 -18.57
C ALA A 255 25.51 -40.23 -17.06
N THR A 256 25.73 -39.06 -16.49
CA THR A 256 26.04 -38.86 -15.06
C THR A 256 25.00 -37.97 -14.38
N PRO A 257 24.21 -38.50 -13.43
CA PRO A 257 23.23 -37.72 -12.69
C PRO A 257 23.96 -36.84 -11.66
N GLU A 258 23.91 -35.51 -11.88
CA GLU A 258 24.28 -34.54 -10.84
C GLU A 258 23.13 -34.37 -9.83
N PRO A 259 23.43 -34.11 -8.54
CA PRO A 259 22.39 -33.82 -7.54
C PRO A 259 21.53 -32.63 -7.97
N LEU A 260 20.20 -32.80 -7.93
CA LEU A 260 19.25 -31.78 -8.41
C LEU A 260 19.51 -30.38 -7.84
N GLY A 261 19.75 -30.27 -6.53
CA GLY A 261 20.02 -28.98 -5.89
C GLY A 261 21.25 -28.27 -6.45
N GLN A 262 22.34 -29.03 -6.78
CA GLN A 262 23.54 -28.46 -7.39
C GLN A 262 23.26 -28.01 -8.83
N LEU A 263 22.61 -28.84 -9.60
CA LEU A 263 22.24 -28.54 -10.98
C LEU A 263 21.35 -27.30 -11.09
N VAL A 264 20.39 -27.15 -10.18
CA VAL A 264 19.55 -25.92 -10.12
C VAL A 264 20.39 -24.71 -9.76
N ARG A 265 21.32 -24.80 -8.78
CA ARG A 265 22.24 -23.69 -8.44
C ARG A 265 23.07 -23.25 -9.64
N ASP A 266 23.65 -24.19 -10.36
CA ASP A 266 24.51 -23.89 -11.52
C ASP A 266 23.72 -23.21 -12.65
N ILE A 267 22.49 -23.66 -12.89
CA ILE A 267 21.61 -23.03 -13.89
C ILE A 267 21.24 -21.60 -13.47
N VAL A 268 20.79 -21.38 -12.23
CA VAL A 268 20.36 -20.05 -11.79
C VAL A 268 21.54 -19.10 -11.51
N ALA A 269 22.76 -19.62 -11.34
CA ALA A 269 23.98 -18.79 -11.24
C ALA A 269 24.20 -17.96 -12.52
N SER A 270 23.86 -18.52 -13.69
CA SER A 270 23.90 -17.78 -14.97
C SER A 270 22.95 -16.58 -15.01
N LEU A 271 21.92 -16.59 -14.15
CA LEU A 271 20.93 -15.52 -13.99
C LEU A 271 21.28 -14.54 -12.86
N GLY A 272 22.44 -14.71 -12.21
CA GLY A 272 22.93 -13.83 -11.15
C GLY A 272 22.68 -14.30 -9.74
N TYR A 273 22.32 -15.57 -9.53
CA TYR A 273 22.29 -16.19 -8.21
C TYR A 273 23.72 -16.37 -7.69
N THR A 274 23.92 -16.16 -6.40
CA THR A 274 25.16 -16.42 -5.65
C THR A 274 24.81 -17.02 -4.31
N ASP A 275 25.70 -17.85 -3.71
CA ASP A 275 25.45 -18.48 -2.41
C ASP A 275 25.31 -17.46 -1.28
N ALA A 276 25.98 -16.31 -1.40
CA ALA A 276 25.83 -15.19 -0.48
C ALA A 276 24.86 -14.16 -1.04
N ALA A 277 23.93 -13.71 -0.19
CA ALA A 277 23.00 -12.66 -0.57
C ALA A 277 23.71 -11.34 -0.88
N PRO A 278 23.27 -10.57 -1.92
CA PRO A 278 23.83 -9.25 -2.20
C PRO A 278 23.64 -8.30 -1.01
N HIS A 279 24.65 -7.48 -0.74
CA HIS A 279 24.60 -6.46 0.32
C HIS A 279 23.70 -5.26 -0.05
N SER A 280 23.42 -5.05 -1.34
CA SER A 280 22.52 -4.00 -1.82
C SER A 280 21.07 -4.46 -1.80
N GLY A 281 20.14 -3.61 -1.30
CA GLY A 281 18.70 -3.82 -1.38
C GLY A 281 18.11 -3.53 -2.78
N GLY A 282 16.77 -3.49 -2.87
CA GLY A 282 16.05 -3.17 -4.09
C GLY A 282 16.01 -4.32 -5.10
N ALA A 283 15.90 -3.99 -6.40
CA ALA A 283 15.67 -4.95 -7.50
C ALA A 283 16.70 -6.08 -7.59
N LEU A 284 17.97 -5.83 -7.22
CA LEU A 284 19.01 -6.87 -7.21
C LEU A 284 18.75 -7.93 -6.14
N ARG A 285 18.31 -7.47 -4.95
CA ARG A 285 17.98 -8.35 -3.84
C ARG A 285 16.71 -9.14 -4.13
N GLU A 286 15.65 -8.50 -4.64
CA GLU A 286 14.41 -9.19 -5.05
C GLU A 286 14.68 -10.29 -6.08
N ARG A 287 15.51 -9.98 -7.09
CA ARG A 287 15.92 -10.96 -8.10
C ARG A 287 16.67 -12.14 -7.48
N TRP A 288 17.65 -11.85 -6.62
CA TRP A 288 18.38 -12.89 -5.91
C TRP A 288 17.47 -13.75 -5.04
N GLU A 289 16.55 -13.15 -4.30
CA GLU A 289 15.59 -13.88 -3.44
C GLU A 289 14.64 -14.78 -4.24
N SER A 290 14.20 -14.32 -5.41
CA SER A 290 13.39 -15.13 -6.32
C SER A 290 14.15 -16.38 -6.79
N LEU A 291 15.43 -16.25 -7.13
CA LEU A 291 16.27 -17.36 -7.54
C LEU A 291 16.64 -18.28 -6.37
N ALA A 292 16.94 -17.70 -5.19
CA ALA A 292 17.19 -18.45 -3.96
C ALA A 292 16.00 -19.30 -3.53
N ALA A 293 14.77 -18.80 -3.75
CA ALA A 293 13.55 -19.55 -3.48
C ALA A 293 13.41 -20.79 -4.36
N LEU A 294 13.84 -20.72 -5.64
CA LEU A 294 13.86 -21.90 -6.53
C LEU A 294 14.89 -22.93 -6.07
N VAL A 295 16.08 -22.50 -5.64
CA VAL A 295 17.11 -23.40 -5.09
C VAL A 295 16.62 -24.06 -3.82
N ALA A 296 16.09 -23.31 -2.87
CA ALA A 296 15.56 -23.85 -1.62
C ALA A 296 14.44 -24.87 -1.86
N LEU A 297 13.56 -24.59 -2.82
CA LEU A 297 12.50 -25.53 -3.19
C LEU A 297 13.06 -26.84 -3.78
N ALA A 298 14.11 -26.76 -4.61
CA ALA A 298 14.76 -27.96 -5.14
C ALA A 298 15.36 -28.81 -4.02
N ASP A 299 16.07 -28.18 -3.08
CA ASP A 299 16.65 -28.87 -1.93
C ASP A 299 15.57 -29.50 -1.02
N GLU A 300 14.48 -28.80 -0.75
CA GLU A 300 13.33 -29.30 0.02
C GLU A 300 12.68 -30.53 -0.64
N LEU A 301 12.49 -30.46 -1.95
CA LEU A 301 11.87 -31.57 -2.69
C LEU A 301 12.76 -32.81 -2.76
N VAL A 302 14.08 -32.64 -2.84
CA VAL A 302 15.03 -33.79 -2.73
C VAL A 302 14.93 -34.44 -1.35
N ILE A 303 14.88 -33.65 -0.28
CA ILE A 303 14.74 -34.16 1.09
C ILE A 303 13.41 -34.89 1.28
N SER A 304 12.32 -34.34 0.74
CA SER A 304 10.97 -34.89 0.98
C SER A 304 10.60 -36.06 0.05
N ARG A 305 11.11 -36.07 -1.18
CA ARG A 305 10.76 -37.10 -2.22
C ARG A 305 11.89 -38.05 -2.54
N GLY A 306 13.10 -37.85 -1.97
CA GLY A 306 14.27 -38.69 -2.15
C GLY A 306 15.18 -38.29 -3.32
N GLU A 307 16.40 -38.85 -3.33
CA GLU A 307 17.45 -38.52 -4.32
C GLU A 307 17.11 -38.87 -5.77
N GLN A 308 16.06 -39.68 -5.98
CA GLN A 308 15.58 -40.01 -7.33
C GLN A 308 14.72 -38.92 -7.98
N PHE A 309 14.38 -37.88 -7.25
CA PHE A 309 13.60 -36.75 -7.77
C PHE A 309 14.42 -35.98 -8.81
N SER A 310 14.03 -36.09 -10.06
CA SER A 310 14.80 -35.59 -11.21
C SER A 310 14.55 -34.13 -11.53
N LEU A 311 15.40 -33.53 -12.39
CA LEU A 311 15.17 -32.19 -12.93
C LEU A 311 13.83 -32.07 -13.69
N SER A 312 13.44 -33.15 -14.38
CA SER A 312 12.15 -33.24 -15.09
C SER A 312 10.97 -33.15 -14.11
N ASP A 313 11.06 -33.87 -12.99
CA ASP A 313 10.03 -33.83 -11.95
C ASP A 313 9.96 -32.48 -11.30
N PHE A 314 11.10 -31.84 -11.07
CA PHE A 314 11.18 -30.46 -10.53
C PHE A 314 10.51 -29.45 -11.45
N VAL A 315 10.78 -29.50 -12.76
CA VAL A 315 10.17 -28.61 -13.75
C VAL A 315 8.65 -28.81 -13.82
N ASN A 316 8.16 -30.06 -13.72
CA ASN A 316 6.73 -30.36 -13.66
C ASN A 316 6.10 -29.80 -12.38
N GLU A 317 6.74 -29.97 -11.22
CA GLU A 317 6.29 -29.41 -9.94
C GLU A 317 6.20 -27.88 -10.00
N LEU A 318 7.22 -27.19 -10.59
CA LEU A 318 7.18 -25.75 -10.79
C LEU A 318 6.00 -25.32 -11.68
N GLN A 319 5.66 -26.13 -12.67
CA GLN A 319 4.56 -25.88 -13.57
C GLN A 319 3.20 -26.02 -12.86
N GLU A 320 3.03 -27.07 -12.06
CA GLU A 320 1.83 -27.29 -11.24
C GLU A 320 1.66 -26.17 -10.20
N ARG A 321 2.75 -25.78 -9.50
CA ARG A 321 2.73 -24.66 -8.55
C ARG A 321 2.43 -23.33 -9.22
N SER A 322 2.92 -23.13 -10.45
CA SER A 322 2.62 -21.93 -11.22
C SER A 322 1.12 -21.83 -11.56
N LEU A 323 0.51 -22.94 -11.96
CA LEU A 323 -0.93 -23.02 -12.21
C LEU A 323 -1.75 -22.81 -10.93
N ALA A 324 -1.31 -23.43 -9.83
CA ALA A 324 -1.93 -23.27 -8.51
C ALA A 324 -1.53 -21.97 -7.79
N GLN A 325 -0.61 -21.17 -8.35
CA GLN A 325 -0.07 -19.93 -7.79
C GLN A 325 0.59 -20.09 -6.40
N HIS A 326 1.11 -21.26 -6.08
CA HIS A 326 1.83 -21.53 -4.83
C HIS A 326 3.32 -21.20 -4.98
N ALA A 327 3.74 -20.01 -4.51
CA ALA A 327 5.15 -19.64 -4.47
C ALA A 327 5.93 -20.47 -3.43
N PRO A 328 7.23 -20.79 -3.69
CA PRO A 328 8.09 -21.39 -2.68
C PRO A 328 8.23 -20.53 -1.43
N THR A 329 8.30 -21.14 -0.26
CA THR A 329 8.44 -20.44 1.01
C THR A 329 9.92 -20.12 1.26
N VAL A 330 10.30 -18.87 1.25
CA VAL A 330 11.61 -18.42 1.76
C VAL A 330 11.48 -18.21 3.26
N GLN A 331 12.39 -18.77 4.04
CA GLN A 331 12.44 -18.52 5.49
C GLN A 331 13.06 -17.13 5.75
N GLY A 332 12.23 -16.12 5.90
CA GLY A 332 12.66 -14.75 6.16
C GLY A 332 11.54 -13.89 6.75
N VAL A 333 11.92 -12.71 7.26
CA VAL A 333 10.97 -11.70 7.72
C VAL A 333 10.11 -11.23 6.54
N THR A 334 8.80 -11.20 6.71
CA THR A 334 7.90 -10.73 5.64
C THR A 334 7.83 -9.21 5.62
N LEU A 335 8.17 -8.60 4.50
CA LEU A 335 7.89 -7.19 4.17
C LEU A 335 6.66 -7.14 3.28
N ALA A 336 5.61 -6.42 3.68
CA ALA A 336 4.38 -6.38 2.89
C ALA A 336 3.62 -5.06 3.07
N SER A 337 2.82 -4.69 2.07
CA SER A 337 1.82 -3.65 2.29
C SER A 337 0.70 -4.17 3.19
N LEU A 338 0.05 -3.28 3.93
CA LEU A 338 -1.11 -3.63 4.77
C LEU A 338 -2.22 -4.35 4.00
N HIS A 339 -2.42 -3.99 2.72
CA HIS A 339 -3.39 -4.68 1.86
C HIS A 339 -2.98 -6.12 1.56
N ALA A 340 -1.70 -6.36 1.26
CA ALA A 340 -1.16 -7.68 0.97
C ALA A 340 -1.11 -8.59 2.21
N ALA A 341 -1.22 -8.02 3.41
CA ALA A 341 -1.26 -8.73 4.68
C ALA A 341 -2.64 -9.33 5.01
N LYS A 342 -3.71 -8.94 4.29
CA LYS A 342 -5.04 -9.49 4.52
C LYS A 342 -5.04 -11.01 4.29
N GLY A 343 -5.69 -11.76 5.19
CA GLY A 343 -5.70 -13.23 5.17
C GLY A 343 -4.46 -13.90 5.77
N LEU A 344 -3.39 -13.13 6.09
CA LEU A 344 -2.17 -13.64 6.70
C LEU A 344 -2.14 -13.35 8.21
N GLU A 345 -1.18 -13.97 8.92
CA GLU A 345 -0.97 -13.74 10.35
C GLU A 345 0.45 -14.15 10.77
N TRP A 346 1.02 -13.47 11.77
CA TRP A 346 2.37 -13.69 12.28
C TRP A 346 2.40 -13.57 13.81
N ASP A 347 3.40 -14.19 14.43
CA ASP A 347 3.60 -14.06 15.87
C ASP A 347 4.03 -12.65 16.25
N ALA A 348 4.83 -11.99 15.39
CA ALA A 348 5.27 -10.62 15.59
C ALA A 348 4.98 -9.75 14.36
N VAL A 349 4.31 -8.60 14.57
CA VAL A 349 3.99 -7.64 13.53
C VAL A 349 4.50 -6.26 13.90
N PHE A 350 5.20 -5.64 12.96
CA PHE A 350 5.67 -4.26 13.02
C PHE A 350 4.87 -3.42 12.02
N LEU A 351 4.03 -2.52 12.53
CA LEU A 351 3.28 -1.54 11.75
C LEU A 351 4.09 -0.25 11.70
N VAL A 352 4.55 0.12 10.52
CA VAL A 352 5.56 1.16 10.34
C VAL A 352 5.09 2.34 9.53
N GLY A 353 5.74 3.51 9.68
CA GLY A 353 5.40 4.72 8.94
C GLY A 353 4.04 5.29 9.33
N LEU A 354 3.60 5.13 10.58
CA LEU A 354 2.30 5.57 11.06
C LEU A 354 2.25 7.08 11.30
N SER A 355 2.50 7.85 10.24
CA SER A 355 2.49 9.32 10.23
C SER A 355 1.37 9.85 9.35
N GLU A 356 0.84 11.05 9.69
CA GLU A 356 -0.12 11.79 8.84
C GLU A 356 0.40 11.94 7.41
N GLY A 357 -0.46 11.59 6.45
CA GLY A 357 -0.14 11.59 5.02
C GLY A 357 0.44 10.28 4.50
N LEU A 358 0.86 9.37 5.40
CA LEU A 358 1.17 7.97 5.09
C LEU A 358 0.05 7.06 5.60
N MET A 359 -0.40 7.24 6.84
CA MET A 359 -1.53 6.52 7.44
C MET A 359 -2.34 7.48 8.34
N PRO A 360 -3.53 7.98 7.93
CA PRO A 360 -4.13 7.77 6.59
C PRO A 360 -3.29 8.38 5.47
N ILE A 361 -3.39 7.78 4.28
CA ILE A 361 -2.70 8.31 3.09
C ILE A 361 -3.28 9.67 2.71
N SER A 362 -2.44 10.56 2.14
CA SER A 362 -2.83 11.94 1.82
C SER A 362 -3.98 12.08 0.82
N PHE A 363 -4.30 11.03 0.08
CA PHE A 363 -5.43 10.99 -0.87
C PHE A 363 -6.77 10.61 -0.19
N ALA A 364 -6.75 10.15 1.05
CA ALA A 364 -7.97 9.88 1.83
C ALA A 364 -8.55 11.19 2.37
N ASP A 365 -9.27 11.90 1.53
CA ASP A 365 -9.81 13.25 1.77
C ASP A 365 -11.29 13.26 2.17
N THR A 366 -12.00 12.12 1.97
CA THR A 366 -13.39 11.95 2.41
C THR A 366 -13.48 11.18 3.72
N PRO A 367 -14.55 11.35 4.51
CA PRO A 367 -14.77 10.58 5.74
C PRO A 367 -14.75 9.07 5.50
N GLU A 368 -15.33 8.61 4.37
CA GLU A 368 -15.40 7.21 3.98
C GLU A 368 -14.00 6.65 3.67
N ALA A 369 -13.18 7.42 2.93
CA ALA A 369 -11.80 7.05 2.63
C ALA A 369 -10.93 6.99 3.89
N VAL A 370 -11.10 7.95 4.82
CA VAL A 370 -10.41 7.92 6.12
C VAL A 370 -10.85 6.72 6.96
N ASP A 371 -12.12 6.36 6.91
CA ASP A 371 -12.64 5.17 7.61
C ASP A 371 -12.08 3.88 6.98
N GLU A 372 -11.87 3.83 5.67
CA GLU A 372 -11.21 2.69 5.01
C GLU A 372 -9.75 2.57 5.44
N GLU A 373 -9.00 3.67 5.53
CA GLU A 373 -7.65 3.68 6.08
C GLU A 373 -7.60 3.21 7.55
N ARG A 374 -8.62 3.56 8.34
CA ARG A 374 -8.75 3.05 9.71
C ARG A 374 -8.99 1.54 9.73
N ARG A 375 -9.84 1.01 8.84
CA ARG A 375 -10.04 -0.45 8.68
C ARG A 375 -8.77 -1.14 8.20
N LEU A 376 -8.00 -0.48 7.35
CA LEU A 376 -6.71 -1.00 6.89
C LEU A 376 -5.70 -1.13 8.04
N LEU A 377 -5.64 -0.13 8.93
CA LEU A 377 -4.83 -0.23 10.14
C LEU A 377 -5.36 -1.32 11.10
N TYR A 378 -6.67 -1.44 11.24
CA TYR A 378 -7.30 -2.53 12.01
C TYR A 378 -6.90 -3.91 11.46
N VAL A 379 -6.94 -4.09 10.14
CA VAL A 379 -6.44 -5.32 9.51
C VAL A 379 -4.99 -5.57 9.88
N GLY A 380 -4.12 -4.55 9.80
CA GLY A 380 -2.72 -4.68 10.20
C GLY A 380 -2.53 -5.11 11.66
N ILE A 381 -3.24 -4.49 12.60
CA ILE A 381 -3.20 -4.84 14.03
C ILE A 381 -3.61 -6.31 14.24
N THR A 382 -4.71 -6.72 13.61
CA THR A 382 -5.26 -8.08 13.77
C THR A 382 -4.45 -9.17 13.06
N ARG A 383 -3.32 -8.81 12.40
CA ARG A 383 -2.36 -9.79 11.86
C ARG A 383 -1.41 -10.31 12.92
N ALA A 384 -1.24 -9.58 14.03
CA ALA A 384 -0.38 -9.98 15.13
C ALA A 384 -1.06 -11.02 16.02
N ARG A 385 -0.36 -12.11 16.27
CA ARG A 385 -0.79 -13.10 17.25
C ARG A 385 -0.38 -12.70 18.66
N GLU A 386 0.85 -12.20 18.83
CA GLU A 386 1.45 -11.98 20.15
C GLU A 386 2.15 -10.62 20.27
N HIS A 387 3.17 -10.39 19.44
CA HIS A 387 3.96 -9.16 19.50
C HIS A 387 3.46 -8.14 18.47
N LEU A 388 3.17 -6.93 18.93
CA LEU A 388 2.75 -5.82 18.08
C LEU A 388 3.59 -4.58 18.38
N SER A 389 4.20 -4.02 17.35
CA SER A 389 4.96 -2.76 17.41
C SER A 389 4.39 -1.77 16.41
N LEU A 390 4.17 -0.52 16.85
CA LEU A 390 3.67 0.59 16.04
C LEU A 390 4.71 1.70 16.07
N SER A 391 5.19 2.14 14.90
CA SER A 391 6.22 3.16 14.82
C SER A 391 5.92 4.25 13.80
N TRP A 392 6.51 5.42 14.01
CA TRP A 392 6.45 6.57 13.11
C TRP A 392 7.70 7.42 13.20
N SER A 393 7.98 8.15 12.14
CA SER A 393 9.09 9.10 12.05
C SER A 393 8.60 10.55 12.06
N THR A 394 9.39 11.47 12.64
CA THR A 394 9.10 12.90 12.68
C THR A 394 9.67 13.67 11.48
N ALA A 395 10.68 13.11 10.79
CA ALA A 395 11.25 13.63 9.56
C ALA A 395 11.33 12.52 8.49
N ARG A 396 11.57 12.88 7.23
CA ARG A 396 11.74 11.90 6.14
C ARG A 396 13.18 11.41 6.02
N THR A 397 14.14 12.29 6.25
CA THR A 397 15.58 12.00 6.06
C THR A 397 16.37 12.43 7.29
N PRO A 398 17.53 11.81 7.56
CA PRO A 398 18.40 12.19 8.66
C PRO A 398 18.75 13.69 8.63
N GLY A 399 18.65 14.34 9.77
CA GLY A 399 18.84 15.80 9.87
C GLY A 399 17.77 16.64 9.20
N GLY A 400 16.74 16.05 8.63
CA GLY A 400 15.60 16.72 8.03
C GLY A 400 14.75 17.47 9.06
N ARG A 401 13.87 18.35 8.56
CA ARG A 401 12.97 19.12 9.42
C ARG A 401 11.89 18.20 10.02
N ALA A 402 11.80 18.13 11.33
CA ALA A 402 10.75 17.42 12.06
C ALA A 402 9.39 18.13 11.86
N ASN A 403 8.68 17.77 10.79
CA ASN A 403 7.40 18.37 10.40
C ASN A 403 6.26 17.34 10.26
N ARG A 404 6.58 16.05 10.34
CA ARG A 404 5.58 14.99 10.35
C ARG A 404 4.94 14.86 11.73
N LYS A 405 3.66 14.54 11.72
CA LYS A 405 2.89 14.25 12.92
C LYS A 405 2.57 12.75 12.95
N PRO A 406 2.49 12.14 14.14
CA PRO A 406 1.98 10.78 14.23
C PRO A 406 0.57 10.70 13.65
N SER A 407 0.20 9.53 13.15
CA SER A 407 -1.14 9.26 12.65
C SER A 407 -2.22 9.63 13.66
N ARG A 408 -3.27 10.30 13.21
CA ARG A 408 -4.48 10.58 14.02
C ARG A 408 -5.15 9.32 14.54
N PHE A 409 -4.89 8.17 13.93
CA PHE A 409 -5.44 6.90 14.39
C PHE A 409 -4.77 6.41 15.68
N LEU A 410 -3.61 6.94 16.03
CA LEU A 410 -2.92 6.65 17.28
C LEU A 410 -3.39 7.53 18.46
N ASP A 411 -4.25 8.53 18.20
CA ASP A 411 -4.76 9.39 19.26
C ASP A 411 -5.66 8.59 20.21
N GLY A 412 -5.35 8.65 21.49
CA GLY A 412 -6.03 7.88 22.53
C GLY A 412 -5.60 6.40 22.64
N LEU A 413 -4.78 5.91 21.69
CA LEU A 413 -4.21 4.56 21.74
C LEU A 413 -2.79 4.55 22.32
N ARG A 414 -2.04 5.64 22.10
CA ARG A 414 -0.67 5.80 22.62
C ARG A 414 -0.67 6.03 24.12
N PRO A 415 0.28 5.45 24.86
CA PRO A 415 0.52 5.82 26.26
C PRO A 415 0.92 7.31 26.39
N ASP A 416 0.47 7.98 27.45
CA ASP A 416 0.77 9.40 27.70
C ASP A 416 2.27 9.69 27.79
N SER A 417 3.09 8.73 28.19
CA SER A 417 4.56 8.83 28.23
C SER A 417 5.18 9.06 26.86
N VAL A 418 4.59 8.53 25.79
CA VAL A 418 5.03 8.71 24.40
C VAL A 418 4.40 9.98 23.80
N ALA A 419 3.21 10.36 24.26
CA ALA A 419 2.55 11.62 23.83
C ALA A 419 3.30 12.87 24.30
N SER A 420 4.12 12.77 25.35
CA SER A 420 4.77 13.90 26.02
C SER A 420 6.09 14.34 25.37
N SER A 421 6.66 13.60 24.43
CA SER A 421 7.95 13.94 23.81
C SER A 421 7.89 15.23 22.98
N HIS A 422 6.74 15.58 22.41
CA HIS A 422 6.52 16.85 21.69
C HIS A 422 6.37 18.09 22.59
N LEU A 423 6.18 17.92 23.90
CA LEU A 423 5.97 19.05 24.83
C LEU A 423 7.25 19.57 25.49
N ARG A 424 8.39 18.88 25.40
CA ARG A 424 9.65 19.27 26.06
C ARG A 424 10.57 20.19 25.26
N GLY A 425 10.16 20.63 24.06
CA GLY A 425 10.88 21.60 23.22
C GLY A 425 10.38 23.04 23.35
N LYS A 426 9.95 23.51 24.54
CA LYS A 426 9.58 24.91 24.76
C LYS A 426 10.79 25.74 25.18
N GLY A 427 11.42 26.37 24.18
CA GLY A 427 12.51 27.31 24.38
C GLY A 427 12.74 28.20 23.15
N ALA A 428 11.70 28.56 22.38
CA ALA A 428 11.77 29.66 21.41
C ALA A 428 10.37 30.25 21.25
N ALA A 429 10.28 31.59 21.47
CA ALA A 429 9.06 32.37 21.29
C ALA A 429 8.43 32.14 19.90
N PRO A 430 7.10 32.09 19.76
CA PRO A 430 6.46 31.82 18.48
C PRO A 430 6.70 33.00 17.53
N ARG A 431 7.55 32.79 16.51
CA ARG A 431 7.51 33.64 15.32
C ARG A 431 6.12 33.45 14.71
N ARG A 432 5.33 34.53 14.71
CA ARG A 432 4.05 34.58 14.00
C ARG A 432 4.27 34.13 12.56
N LYS A 433 3.79 32.91 12.21
CA LYS A 433 3.65 32.50 10.83
C LYS A 433 2.65 33.44 10.18
N ALA A 434 2.98 33.99 9.03
CA ALA A 434 2.02 34.70 8.20
C ALA A 434 0.81 33.77 8.00
N ALA A 435 -0.38 34.22 8.30
CA ALA A 435 -1.61 33.45 8.17
C ALA A 435 -1.78 33.08 6.69
N VAL A 436 -1.77 31.80 6.38
CA VAL A 436 -2.09 31.31 5.02
C VAL A 436 -3.57 31.63 4.79
N PRO A 437 -3.94 32.33 3.67
CA PRO A 437 -5.32 32.69 3.40
C PRO A 437 -6.24 31.49 3.46
N ALA A 438 -7.32 31.57 4.23
CA ALA A 438 -8.32 30.49 4.32
C ALA A 438 -9.40 30.64 3.23
N SER A 439 -9.49 31.80 2.60
CA SER A 439 -10.45 32.14 1.55
C SER A 439 -9.77 32.78 0.33
N CYS A 440 -10.38 32.58 -0.83
CA CYS A 440 -9.93 33.14 -2.10
C CYS A 440 -9.99 34.66 -2.09
N ARG A 441 -8.89 35.30 -2.45
CA ARG A 441 -8.79 36.80 -2.50
C ARG A 441 -9.70 37.41 -3.57
N VAL A 442 -10.13 36.65 -4.57
CA VAL A 442 -10.94 37.15 -5.69
C VAL A 442 -12.44 36.92 -5.45
N CYS A 443 -12.87 35.73 -5.05
CA CYS A 443 -14.31 35.40 -4.94
C CYS A 443 -14.76 35.06 -3.50
N GLY A 444 -13.86 35.09 -2.51
CA GLY A 444 -14.19 34.79 -1.12
C GLY A 444 -14.44 33.32 -0.79
N SER A 445 -14.44 32.40 -1.77
CA SER A 445 -14.64 30.97 -1.54
C SER A 445 -13.55 30.35 -0.69
N MET A 446 -13.89 29.35 0.11
CA MET A 446 -12.92 28.61 0.93
C MET A 446 -11.91 27.88 0.04
N LEU A 447 -10.62 28.04 0.34
CA LEU A 447 -9.53 27.40 -0.39
C LEU A 447 -9.35 25.97 0.10
N SER A 448 -9.59 24.99 -0.78
CA SER A 448 -9.63 23.58 -0.44
C SER A 448 -8.24 22.91 -0.50
N SER A 449 -7.39 23.29 -1.47
CA SER A 449 -6.09 22.67 -1.69
C SER A 449 -4.92 23.46 -1.09
N GLY A 450 -3.79 22.77 -0.83
CA GLY A 450 -2.56 23.40 -0.37
C GLY A 450 -1.96 24.38 -1.40
N ALA A 451 -2.15 24.10 -2.70
CA ALA A 451 -1.74 24.98 -3.79
C ALA A 451 -2.57 26.28 -3.80
N GLU A 452 -3.90 26.18 -3.71
CA GLU A 452 -4.80 27.33 -3.63
C GLU A 452 -4.52 28.22 -2.44
N ARG A 453 -4.27 27.62 -1.26
CA ARG A 453 -3.90 28.36 -0.05
C ARG A 453 -2.56 29.07 -0.18
N LYS A 454 -1.62 28.46 -0.91
CA LYS A 454 -0.30 29.03 -1.18
C LYS A 454 -0.39 30.25 -2.10
N VAL A 455 -1.21 30.14 -3.15
CA VAL A 455 -1.49 31.21 -4.11
C VAL A 455 -2.49 32.23 -3.52
N GLY A 456 -3.36 31.81 -2.59
CA GLY A 456 -4.44 32.64 -2.02
C GLY A 456 -5.61 32.84 -2.97
N ARG A 457 -5.77 31.97 -3.98
CA ARG A 457 -6.81 32.02 -5.02
C ARG A 457 -7.30 30.61 -5.36
N CYS A 458 -8.60 30.45 -5.59
CA CYS A 458 -9.18 29.19 -6.02
C CYS A 458 -8.94 28.93 -7.51
N ASN A 459 -9.00 27.66 -7.92
CA ASN A 459 -8.79 27.24 -9.31
C ASN A 459 -9.88 27.71 -10.29
N GLN A 460 -11.01 28.21 -9.77
CA GLN A 460 -12.13 28.70 -10.60
C GLN A 460 -11.99 30.18 -10.97
N CYS A 461 -11.15 30.94 -10.28
CA CYS A 461 -10.90 32.34 -10.60
C CYS A 461 -9.78 32.48 -11.65
N PRO A 462 -9.93 33.38 -12.64
CA PRO A 462 -8.88 33.60 -13.64
C PRO A 462 -7.59 34.11 -12.99
N PRO A 463 -6.41 33.82 -13.58
CA PRO A 463 -5.15 34.34 -13.10
C PRO A 463 -5.13 35.86 -13.14
N THR A 464 -4.48 36.47 -12.15
CA THR A 464 -4.33 37.93 -12.03
C THR A 464 -2.92 38.41 -12.46
N TYR A 465 -2.10 37.47 -12.96
CA TYR A 465 -0.77 37.78 -13.48
C TYR A 465 -0.75 37.80 -15.00
N GLU A 466 0.20 38.52 -15.56
CA GLU A 466 0.47 38.51 -17.00
C GLU A 466 1.20 37.21 -17.38
N GLU A 467 0.72 36.55 -18.43
CA GLU A 467 1.24 35.26 -18.89
C GLU A 467 2.73 35.35 -19.25
N GLN A 468 3.15 36.48 -19.86
CA GLN A 468 4.55 36.75 -20.19
C GLN A 468 5.48 36.74 -18.97
N THR A 469 5.07 37.37 -17.87
CA THR A 469 5.84 37.39 -16.62
C THR A 469 5.96 35.99 -16.01
N PHE A 470 4.89 35.22 -16.07
CA PHE A 470 4.94 33.83 -15.56
C PHE A 470 5.84 32.94 -16.41
N ASP A 471 5.75 33.06 -17.71
CA ASP A 471 6.60 32.28 -18.64
C ASP A 471 8.08 32.65 -18.52
N ALA A 472 8.40 33.94 -18.33
CA ALA A 472 9.77 34.38 -18.07
C ALA A 472 10.34 33.78 -16.78
N LEU A 473 9.55 33.78 -15.68
CA LEU A 473 9.94 33.15 -14.41
C LEU A 473 10.11 31.63 -14.57
N ARG A 474 9.27 30.99 -15.38
CA ARG A 474 9.33 29.56 -15.65
C ARG A 474 10.56 29.19 -16.46
N GLN A 475 10.91 30.00 -17.46
CA GLN A 475 12.11 29.78 -18.28
C GLN A 475 13.36 30.01 -17.42
N TRP A 476 13.45 31.13 -16.69
CA TRP A 476 14.54 31.38 -15.74
C TRP A 476 14.74 30.20 -14.77
N ARG A 477 13.67 29.70 -14.15
CA ARG A 477 13.75 28.53 -13.24
C ARG A 477 14.35 27.32 -13.94
N LYS A 478 13.95 27.06 -15.19
CA LYS A 478 14.46 25.93 -15.99
C LYS A 478 15.96 26.04 -16.23
N ASP A 479 16.43 27.23 -16.56
CA ASP A 479 17.84 27.50 -16.83
C ASP A 479 18.70 27.34 -15.56
N VAL A 480 18.26 27.91 -14.45
CA VAL A 480 18.91 27.76 -13.13
C VAL A 480 18.90 26.30 -12.64
N ALA A 481 17.83 25.57 -12.88
CA ALA A 481 17.74 24.17 -12.51
C ALA A 481 18.70 23.29 -13.33
N LEU A 482 18.85 23.60 -14.63
CA LEU A 482 19.79 22.92 -15.52
C LEU A 482 21.25 23.21 -15.12
N GLU A 483 21.57 24.47 -14.81
CA GLU A 483 22.91 24.88 -14.38
C GLU A 483 23.32 24.25 -13.05
N ALA A 484 22.35 24.11 -12.13
CA ALA A 484 22.56 23.52 -10.79
C ALA A 484 22.43 21.99 -10.76
N ASP A 485 22.14 21.34 -11.90
CA ASP A 485 21.87 19.89 -12.02
C ASP A 485 20.82 19.39 -10.99
N VAL A 486 19.72 20.14 -10.86
CA VAL A 486 18.62 19.80 -9.94
C VAL A 486 17.26 19.88 -10.65
N PRO A 487 16.26 19.08 -10.21
CA PRO A 487 14.91 19.22 -10.75
C PRO A 487 14.33 20.62 -10.55
N ALA A 488 13.63 21.15 -11.54
CA ALA A 488 13.10 22.54 -11.52
C ALA A 488 12.24 22.89 -10.29
N PHE A 489 11.49 21.91 -9.74
CA PHE A 489 10.68 22.12 -8.53
C PHE A 489 11.51 22.36 -7.26
N VAL A 490 12.79 21.97 -7.26
CA VAL A 490 13.72 22.20 -6.14
C VAL A 490 14.04 23.69 -6.04
N VAL A 491 14.19 24.37 -7.19
CA VAL A 491 14.38 25.84 -7.25
C VAL A 491 13.11 26.53 -6.73
N PHE A 492 12.00 26.42 -7.48
CA PHE A 492 10.66 26.87 -7.05
C PHE A 492 9.57 25.97 -7.64
N THR A 493 8.50 25.74 -6.87
CA THR A 493 7.31 25.04 -7.38
C THR A 493 6.48 25.98 -8.26
N ASP A 494 5.64 25.43 -9.15
CA ASP A 494 4.74 26.25 -9.98
C ASP A 494 3.82 27.14 -9.14
N ALA A 495 3.31 26.64 -8.02
CA ALA A 495 2.52 27.43 -7.07
C ALA A 495 3.30 28.61 -6.46
N THR A 496 4.61 28.45 -6.26
CA THR A 496 5.47 29.56 -5.78
C THR A 496 5.70 30.58 -6.89
N LEU A 497 5.98 30.14 -8.13
CA LEU A 497 6.13 31.05 -9.27
C LEU A 497 4.83 31.81 -9.55
N THR A 498 3.67 31.14 -9.45
CA THR A 498 2.37 31.83 -9.57
C THR A 498 2.19 32.90 -8.49
N ALA A 499 2.52 32.58 -7.24
CA ALA A 499 2.44 33.56 -6.15
C ALA A 499 3.39 34.75 -6.36
N ILE A 500 4.59 34.54 -6.92
CA ILE A 500 5.56 35.59 -7.26
C ILE A 500 5.02 36.43 -8.41
N ALA A 501 4.50 35.83 -9.48
CA ALA A 501 3.95 36.55 -10.64
C ALA A 501 2.71 37.37 -10.27
N GLU A 502 1.85 36.89 -9.37
CA GLU A 502 0.67 37.62 -8.89
C GLU A 502 1.01 38.75 -7.92
N ALA A 503 2.00 38.54 -7.05
CA ALA A 503 2.37 39.52 -6.03
C ALA A 503 3.33 40.62 -6.55
N ARG A 504 4.07 40.34 -7.61
CA ARG A 504 5.08 41.21 -8.22
C ARG A 504 5.93 41.96 -7.16
N PRO A 505 6.70 41.22 -6.33
CA PRO A 505 7.50 41.84 -5.29
C PRO A 505 8.61 42.71 -5.92
N GLU A 506 8.78 43.92 -5.40
CA GLU A 506 9.80 44.90 -5.83
C GLU A 506 11.05 44.86 -4.94
N SER A 507 10.98 44.11 -3.81
CA SER A 507 12.10 44.01 -2.88
C SER A 507 12.23 42.61 -2.29
N LEU A 508 13.44 42.29 -1.80
CA LEU A 508 13.69 41.02 -1.09
C LEU A 508 12.80 40.83 0.13
N GLU A 509 12.44 41.95 0.81
CA GLU A 509 11.54 41.89 1.97
C GLU A 509 10.10 41.48 1.56
N GLN A 510 9.63 41.97 0.42
CA GLN A 510 8.32 41.61 -0.12
C GLN A 510 8.35 40.14 -0.62
N LEU A 511 9.42 39.76 -1.32
CA LEU A 511 9.61 38.41 -1.81
C LEU A 511 9.68 37.40 -0.65
N ALA A 512 10.33 37.73 0.47
CA ALA A 512 10.42 36.89 1.66
C ALA A 512 9.07 36.59 2.34
N LYS A 513 8.04 37.41 2.09
CA LYS A 513 6.69 37.22 2.63
C LYS A 513 5.86 36.21 1.87
N LEU A 514 6.32 35.81 0.67
CA LEU A 514 5.59 34.87 -0.17
C LEU A 514 5.77 33.43 0.29
N ALA A 515 4.69 32.66 0.22
CA ALA A 515 4.69 31.26 0.62
C ALA A 515 5.53 30.42 -0.36
N GLY A 516 6.58 29.77 0.15
CA GLY A 516 7.50 28.95 -0.65
C GLY A 516 8.84 29.62 -0.93
N VAL A 517 9.04 30.85 -0.50
CA VAL A 517 10.31 31.55 -0.49
C VAL A 517 10.88 31.52 0.93
N GLY A 518 11.75 30.54 1.19
CA GLY A 518 12.48 30.44 2.47
C GLY A 518 13.78 31.24 2.46
N PRO A 519 14.42 31.46 3.64
CA PRO A 519 15.65 32.24 3.75
C PRO A 519 16.76 31.81 2.80
N SER A 520 17.00 30.52 2.67
CA SER A 520 18.05 29.97 1.81
C SER A 520 17.73 30.16 0.31
N LYS A 521 16.46 30.12 -0.09
CA LYS A 521 16.05 30.40 -1.47
C LYS A 521 16.06 31.90 -1.78
N LEU A 522 15.74 32.71 -0.78
CA LEU A 522 15.83 34.18 -0.90
C LEU A 522 17.28 34.63 -1.10
N GLU A 523 18.20 34.08 -0.32
CA GLU A 523 19.63 34.36 -0.43
C GLU A 523 20.21 33.88 -1.79
N LYS A 524 19.80 32.70 -2.26
CA LYS A 524 20.36 32.11 -3.48
C LYS A 524 19.74 32.63 -4.77
N TYR A 525 18.44 32.94 -4.76
CA TYR A 525 17.66 33.23 -5.96
C TYR A 525 16.89 34.55 -5.92
N GLY A 526 16.90 35.26 -4.77
CA GLY A 526 16.04 36.43 -4.57
C GLY A 526 16.31 37.56 -5.55
N GLU A 527 17.57 37.95 -5.72
CA GLU A 527 17.96 39.03 -6.65
C GLU A 527 17.66 38.71 -8.10
N ALA A 528 17.94 37.45 -8.51
CA ALA A 528 17.66 36.99 -9.86
C ALA A 528 16.15 37.01 -10.19
N VAL A 529 15.30 36.61 -9.24
CA VAL A 529 13.84 36.67 -9.40
C VAL A 529 13.37 38.15 -9.56
N LEU A 530 13.90 39.07 -8.75
CA LEU A 530 13.55 40.49 -8.87
C LEU A 530 14.00 41.07 -10.21
N THR A 531 15.16 40.66 -10.71
CA THR A 531 15.66 41.07 -12.05
C THR A 531 14.70 40.59 -13.15
N VAL A 532 14.30 39.31 -13.14
CA VAL A 532 13.34 38.77 -14.10
C VAL A 532 12.00 39.53 -14.07
N LEU A 533 11.53 39.86 -12.87
CA LEU A 533 10.29 40.66 -12.72
C LEU A 533 10.43 42.07 -13.28
N ALA A 534 11.57 42.74 -13.04
CA ALA A 534 11.84 44.07 -13.52
C ALA A 534 11.96 44.16 -15.06
N GLU A 535 12.60 43.15 -15.69
CA GLU A 535 12.74 43.06 -17.14
C GLU A 535 11.42 42.76 -17.88
N ASN A 536 10.47 42.15 -17.19
CA ASN A 536 9.16 41.76 -17.73
C ASN A 536 8.00 42.64 -17.17
N THR A 537 8.29 43.82 -16.67
CA THR A 537 7.28 44.87 -16.43
C THR A 537 6.99 45.50 -17.78
N GLY A 538 5.96 45.00 -18.49
CA GLY A 538 5.47 45.62 -19.70
C GLY A 538 5.03 47.09 -19.44
N HIS A 539 5.33 47.96 -20.39
CA HIS A 539 4.92 49.38 -20.43
C HIS A 539 3.39 49.53 -20.36
#